data_8530082595c91e11fe8b14bd1a4c6139
#
_entry.id   8530082595c91e11fe8b14bd1a4c6139
#
_cell.length_a   1.000
_cell.length_b   1.000
_cell.length_c   1.000
_cell.angle_alpha   90.00
_cell.angle_beta   90.00
_cell.angle_gamma   90.00
#
_symmetry.space_group_name_H-M   'P 1'
#
loop_
_entity.id
_entity.type
_entity.pdbx_description
1 polymer ?
#
loop_
_entity_poly.entity_id
_entity_poly.type
_entity_poly.pdbx_seq_one_letter_code
_entity_poly.pdbx_strand_id
1 'polypeptide(L)'
;MKESLQHKLNNLTGFAAFAVVIGAMVFAWQLLSTMPYGNLTPEYALIKDLSHNDIIHFHAADHDWRPYTTPTPPTANDAQAVYISWDIPPNMPITVDHILAATTNQDLCVYIDDRLVYMRGSWEIPSDAYGRTLHFIDVGEPLAGKRVTFLLHSRYSAWLGSFDYFFIGSDMALFQKISITDAIYTASLSIAASLIVFLLMDLVWRGYSHRRRLQLYLIAFLLSFILWATGTSSLFARLFDTTQIWTELHYIMLYLMPMLFLKIAEHITARCYARPLRIILCLYGILFAIATTIEIFGRSGYMDMLFAFYPILGLTFLYPIFVLLRSSWVKHPACRYGVIAAISLMLFVGIDALHFEYHLFTPTLSTTIFSIYAIIPFVFFLIREQMMQDAQLARENSALAQELQVSQDEAKHDFLTGCYNRFQLEPNFERFAGLAEKNGFPFSYAIFDIDHFKEVNDTHGHLGGDQALRGIAEIVQARLDRRHIFIRYGGDEFILLSLHHDLAQMALFCETLRAAIEATMGGITMSFGVSTWHGAGDSMHSLMERADRALYCSKEKGRNSVSTEGEAACCATCANANAEHHR
;
A
#
# COMPACT_ATOMS: atom_id res chain seq x y z
N MET A 1 -1.83 26.16 -16.33
CA MET A 1 -2.52 26.91 -15.25
C MET A 1 -3.06 25.99 -14.14
N LYS A 2 -3.76 24.86 -14.46
CA LYS A 2 -4.19 23.88 -13.45
C LYS A 2 -3.03 23.23 -12.68
N GLU A 3 -1.94 22.84 -13.34
CA GLU A 3 -0.76 22.27 -12.69
C GLU A 3 -0.04 23.26 -11.76
N SER A 4 0.08 24.53 -12.15
CA SER A 4 0.67 25.57 -11.32
C SER A 4 -0.18 25.87 -10.07
N LEU A 5 -1.51 25.84 -10.19
CA LEU A 5 -2.42 26.01 -9.06
C LEU A 5 -2.38 24.83 -8.11
N GLN A 6 -2.33 23.62 -8.64
CA GLN A 6 -2.21 22.37 -7.85
C GLN A 6 -0.86 22.29 -7.14
N HIS A 7 0.21 22.79 -7.76
CA HIS A 7 1.52 22.88 -7.15
C HIS A 7 1.55 23.88 -5.98
N LYS A 8 0.89 25.05 -6.11
CA LYS A 8 0.75 26.05 -5.03
C LYS A 8 -0.12 25.52 -3.89
N LEU A 9 -1.22 24.82 -4.20
CA LEU A 9 -2.10 24.21 -3.20
C LEU A 9 -1.39 23.12 -2.39
N ASN A 10 -0.58 22.27 -3.05
CA ASN A 10 0.21 21.23 -2.40
C ASN A 10 1.31 21.81 -1.48
N ASN A 11 1.92 22.93 -1.86
CA ASN A 11 2.89 23.61 -1.01
C ASN A 11 2.22 24.29 0.22
N LEU A 12 1.02 24.84 0.03
CA LEU A 12 0.25 25.47 1.11
C LEU A 12 -0.22 24.45 2.15
N THR A 13 -0.68 23.27 1.69
CA THR A 13 -1.12 22.19 2.61
C THR A 13 0.06 21.58 3.38
N GLY A 14 1.24 21.44 2.77
CA GLY A 14 2.47 21.02 3.48
C GLY A 14 2.91 22.01 4.53
N PHE A 15 2.87 23.29 4.21
CA PHE A 15 3.22 24.37 5.16
C PHE A 15 2.17 24.48 6.29
N ALA A 16 0.88 24.31 5.98
CA ALA A 16 -0.18 24.29 6.98
C ALA A 16 -0.05 23.10 7.94
N ALA A 17 0.26 21.90 7.43
CA ALA A 17 0.50 20.72 8.28
C ALA A 17 1.70 20.94 9.22
N PHE A 18 2.80 21.51 8.72
CA PHE A 18 3.97 21.85 9.52
C PHE A 18 3.65 22.94 10.57
N ALA A 19 2.89 23.97 10.20
CA ALA A 19 2.45 25.02 11.12
C ALA A 19 1.52 24.50 12.22
N VAL A 20 0.61 23.56 11.89
CA VAL A 20 -0.25 22.88 12.87
C VAL A 20 0.58 22.07 13.85
N VAL A 21 1.59 21.35 13.37
CA VAL A 21 2.51 20.58 14.23
C VAL A 21 3.27 21.50 15.18
N ILE A 22 3.87 22.59 14.67
CA ILE A 22 4.56 23.57 15.52
C ILE A 22 3.58 24.26 16.49
N GLY A 23 2.38 24.62 16.02
CA GLY A 23 1.35 25.23 16.88
C GLY A 23 0.90 24.30 18.00
N ALA A 24 0.71 23.01 17.69
CA ALA A 24 0.39 21.99 18.69
C ALA A 24 1.54 21.81 19.71
N MET A 25 2.79 21.86 19.25
CA MET A 25 3.97 21.83 20.11
C MET A 25 4.04 23.01 21.07
N VAL A 26 3.89 24.24 20.54
CA VAL A 26 3.93 25.47 21.35
C VAL A 26 2.79 25.48 22.37
N PHE A 27 1.60 25.05 21.95
CA PHE A 27 0.44 24.95 22.84
C PHE A 27 0.66 23.86 23.92
N ALA A 28 1.15 22.68 23.55
CA ALA A 28 1.50 21.64 24.52
C ALA A 28 2.62 22.08 25.46
N TRP A 29 3.65 22.78 24.96
CA TRP A 29 4.71 23.37 25.76
C TRP A 29 4.16 24.35 26.78
N GLN A 30 3.28 25.29 26.38
CA GLN A 30 2.67 26.26 27.31
C GLN A 30 1.81 25.57 28.39
N LEU A 31 1.02 24.52 28.00
CA LEU A 31 0.21 23.74 28.95
C LEU A 31 1.07 22.94 29.94
N LEU A 32 2.23 22.45 29.50
CA LEU A 32 3.08 21.54 30.27
C LEU A 32 4.13 22.29 31.11
N SER A 33 4.52 23.51 30.72
CA SER A 33 5.58 24.31 31.39
C SER A 33 5.09 25.13 32.57
N THR A 34 3.80 25.35 32.76
CA THR A 34 3.28 26.06 33.95
C THR A 34 3.36 25.17 35.19
N MET A 35 4.46 25.26 35.90
CA MET A 35 4.57 24.73 37.26
C MET A 35 3.65 25.57 38.18
N PRO A 36 2.68 24.95 38.87
CA PRO A 36 1.78 25.74 39.74
C PRO A 36 2.44 26.37 40.93
N TYR A 37 3.65 25.97 41.31
CA TYR A 37 4.32 26.46 42.51
C TYR A 37 5.84 26.54 42.32
N GLY A 38 6.37 27.72 42.30
CA GLY A 38 7.74 28.25 42.31
C GLY A 38 8.94 27.28 42.23
N ASN A 39 10.10 27.84 41.99
CA ASN A 39 11.36 27.09 41.95
C ASN A 39 11.71 26.59 43.36
N LEU A 40 11.37 25.32 43.63
CA LEU A 40 11.88 24.61 44.81
C LEU A 40 13.35 24.28 44.55
N THR A 41 14.25 24.65 45.46
CA THR A 41 15.66 24.27 45.40
C THR A 41 15.87 22.98 46.18
N PRO A 42 16.10 21.86 45.51
CA PRO A 42 16.35 20.60 46.19
C PRO A 42 17.77 20.50 46.74
N GLU A 43 17.91 19.66 47.78
CA GLU A 43 19.19 19.17 48.27
C GLU A 43 19.27 17.65 48.05
N TYR A 44 20.48 17.10 47.95
CA TYR A 44 20.67 15.68 47.77
C TYR A 44 21.76 15.13 48.71
N ALA A 45 21.66 13.85 49.04
CA ALA A 45 22.69 13.06 49.75
C ALA A 45 22.87 11.71 49.09
N LEU A 46 24.12 11.32 48.79
CA LEU A 46 24.47 10.03 48.18
C LEU A 46 24.67 8.95 49.24
N ILE A 47 24.19 7.78 48.98
CA ILE A 47 24.34 6.59 49.84
C ILE A 47 25.15 5.53 49.07
N LYS A 48 26.25 5.07 49.67
CA LYS A 48 27.12 4.04 49.10
C LYS A 48 26.66 2.65 49.43
N ASP A 49 26.28 2.44 50.68
CA ASP A 49 25.83 1.15 51.23
C ASP A 49 24.45 1.34 51.83
N LEU A 50 23.42 0.95 51.08
CA LEU A 50 22.03 1.01 51.53
C LEU A 50 21.67 -0.22 52.35
N SER A 51 21.17 -0.03 53.57
CA SER A 51 20.60 -1.09 54.35
C SER A 51 19.09 -0.95 54.49
N HIS A 52 18.39 -2.06 54.77
CA HIS A 52 16.95 -2.04 55.03
C HIS A 52 16.59 -1.18 56.27
N ASN A 53 17.50 -1.08 57.21
CA ASN A 53 17.34 -0.25 58.42
C ASN A 53 17.33 1.26 58.07
N ASP A 54 18.16 1.69 57.09
CA ASP A 54 18.21 3.06 56.62
C ASP A 54 16.91 3.50 55.94
N ILE A 55 16.21 2.54 55.33
CA ILE A 55 14.91 2.76 54.71
C ILE A 55 13.81 3.01 55.74
N ILE A 56 13.81 2.23 56.85
CA ILE A 56 12.76 2.31 57.85
C ILE A 56 12.98 3.44 58.84
N HIS A 57 14.25 3.73 59.17
CA HIS A 57 14.65 4.69 60.21
C HIS A 57 15.41 5.87 59.62
N PHE A 58 14.81 6.55 58.62
CA PHE A 58 15.39 7.74 58.03
C PHE A 58 15.35 8.92 59.00
N HIS A 59 16.50 9.60 59.14
CA HIS A 59 16.59 10.92 59.81
C HIS A 59 17.39 11.89 58.93
N ALA A 60 16.77 13.01 58.55
CA ALA A 60 17.41 14.00 57.69
C ALA A 60 18.68 14.58 58.28
N ALA A 61 18.79 14.68 59.62
CA ALA A 61 19.94 15.19 60.32
C ALA A 61 21.22 14.34 60.21
N ASP A 62 21.07 13.05 59.84
CA ASP A 62 22.19 12.10 59.79
C ASP A 62 22.92 12.14 58.43
N HIS A 63 22.48 12.97 57.47
CA HIS A 63 22.99 13.00 56.09
C HIS A 63 23.71 14.32 55.76
N ASP A 64 24.77 14.20 54.93
CA ASP A 64 25.54 15.35 54.40
C ASP A 64 24.84 15.89 53.16
N TRP A 65 23.92 16.85 53.38
CA TRP A 65 23.12 17.47 52.30
C TRP A 65 23.94 18.42 51.44
N ARG A 66 23.79 18.29 50.12
CA ARG A 66 24.45 19.13 49.15
C ARG A 66 23.41 19.82 48.25
N PRO A 67 23.66 21.06 47.81
CA PRO A 67 22.76 21.75 46.92
C PRO A 67 22.60 20.97 45.61
N TYR A 68 21.37 20.80 45.19
CA TYR A 68 21.02 20.16 43.92
C TYR A 68 20.92 21.22 42.84
N THR A 69 21.98 21.37 42.03
CA THR A 69 22.10 22.45 41.03
C THR A 69 21.85 22.01 39.61
N THR A 70 21.71 20.72 39.39
CA THR A 70 21.46 20.12 38.06
C THR A 70 20.17 19.28 38.07
N PRO A 71 19.55 19.00 36.93
CA PRO A 71 18.36 18.18 36.85
C PRO A 71 18.55 16.74 37.36
N THR A 72 19.77 16.28 37.49
CA THR A 72 20.15 15.01 38.12
C THR A 72 21.28 15.25 39.11
N PRO A 73 21.24 14.60 40.29
CA PRO A 73 22.35 14.71 41.25
C PRO A 73 23.62 14.12 40.61
N PRO A 74 24.81 14.67 40.95
CA PRO A 74 26.05 14.08 40.53
C PRO A 74 26.16 12.69 41.13
N THR A 75 26.12 11.66 40.29
CA THR A 75 26.28 10.26 40.72
C THR A 75 27.76 9.94 40.91
N ALA A 76 28.12 9.51 42.11
CA ALA A 76 29.39 8.79 42.31
C ALA A 76 29.17 7.38 41.75
N ASN A 77 30.15 6.85 40.96
CA ASN A 77 30.08 5.53 40.36
C ASN A 77 29.84 4.36 41.36
N ASP A 78 29.99 4.64 42.66
CA ASP A 78 29.85 3.71 43.77
C ASP A 78 28.57 3.95 44.62
N ALA A 79 27.72 4.90 44.28
CA ALA A 79 26.46 5.14 44.99
C ALA A 79 25.38 4.14 44.56
N GLN A 80 24.74 3.52 45.54
CA GLN A 80 23.60 2.60 45.34
C GLN A 80 22.26 3.32 45.42
N ALA A 81 22.17 4.37 46.24
CA ALA A 81 20.96 5.13 46.45
C ALA A 81 21.23 6.63 46.60
N VAL A 82 20.21 7.44 46.47
CA VAL A 82 20.27 8.89 46.68
C VAL A 82 19.01 9.36 47.40
N TYR A 83 19.22 10.20 48.42
CA TYR A 83 18.16 11.02 49.00
C TYR A 83 18.08 12.34 48.24
N ILE A 84 16.87 12.79 47.94
CA ILE A 84 16.59 14.09 47.38
C ILE A 84 15.51 14.75 48.23
N SER A 85 15.76 15.93 48.76
CA SER A 85 14.90 16.62 49.71
C SER A 85 14.50 18.02 49.25
N TRP A 86 13.27 18.38 49.53
CA TRP A 86 12.71 19.71 49.29
C TRP A 86 12.03 20.25 50.54
N ASP A 87 12.34 21.49 50.92
CA ASP A 87 11.56 22.21 51.93
C ASP A 87 10.38 22.91 51.22
N ILE A 88 9.18 22.52 51.58
CA ILE A 88 7.96 23.07 50.99
C ILE A 88 7.64 24.42 51.67
N PRO A 89 7.44 25.52 50.90
CA PRO A 89 7.14 26.81 51.47
C PRO A 89 5.89 26.80 52.38
N PRO A 90 5.92 27.48 53.56
CA PRO A 90 4.78 27.49 54.47
C PRO A 90 3.55 28.24 53.97
N ASN A 91 3.71 29.05 52.93
CA ASN A 91 2.63 29.80 52.28
C ASN A 91 1.88 29.03 51.19
N MET A 92 2.13 27.71 51.06
CA MET A 92 1.39 26.85 50.13
C MET A 92 -0.07 26.69 50.58
N PRO A 93 -1.02 26.54 49.62
CA PRO A 93 -2.42 26.22 49.93
C PRO A 93 -2.56 24.93 50.72
N ILE A 94 -3.47 24.91 51.70
CA ILE A 94 -3.77 23.75 52.52
C ILE A 94 -4.25 22.53 51.69
N THR A 95 -4.75 22.77 50.50
CA THR A 95 -5.19 21.73 49.53
C THR A 95 -4.04 21.02 48.82
N VAL A 96 -2.77 21.40 49.10
CA VAL A 96 -1.58 20.72 48.51
C VAL A 96 -1.20 19.58 49.47
N ASP A 97 -1.72 18.42 49.21
CA ASP A 97 -1.65 17.20 50.03
C ASP A 97 -1.27 15.93 49.24
N HIS A 98 -1.02 16.09 47.94
CA HIS A 98 -0.68 14.99 47.05
C HIS A 98 0.65 15.21 46.33
N ILE A 99 1.33 14.10 46.01
CA ILE A 99 2.57 14.09 45.23
C ILE A 99 2.36 13.21 44.02
N LEU A 100 2.79 13.72 42.85
CA LEU A 100 2.86 12.98 41.59
C LEU A 100 4.32 12.91 41.17
N ALA A 101 4.87 11.71 41.09
CA ALA A 101 6.22 11.48 40.59
C ALA A 101 6.23 10.36 39.55
N ALA A 102 7.14 10.44 38.59
CA ALA A 102 7.41 9.34 37.68
C ALA A 102 8.91 9.02 37.73
N THR A 103 9.22 7.75 37.94
CA THR A 103 10.57 7.21 37.97
C THR A 103 10.76 6.16 36.89
N THR A 104 11.98 5.98 36.44
CA THR A 104 12.35 4.93 35.48
C THR A 104 13.48 4.09 36.07
N ASN A 105 13.29 2.77 36.16
CA ASN A 105 14.27 1.78 36.67
C ASN A 105 14.76 2.09 38.11
N GLN A 106 13.88 2.58 38.97
CA GLN A 106 14.21 2.96 40.34
C GLN A 106 13.12 2.52 41.32
N ASP A 107 13.52 2.02 42.49
CA ASP A 107 12.68 1.91 43.68
C ASP A 107 12.51 3.29 44.31
N LEU A 108 11.37 3.56 44.93
CA LEU A 108 11.04 4.86 45.53
C LEU A 108 10.48 4.69 46.96
N CYS A 109 11.09 5.41 47.92
CA CYS A 109 10.45 5.74 49.22
C CYS A 109 10.25 7.25 49.33
N VAL A 110 9.18 7.63 50.00
CA VAL A 110 8.87 9.07 50.29
C VAL A 110 8.66 9.26 51.77
N TYR A 111 9.37 10.23 52.30
CA TYR A 111 9.31 10.63 53.71
C TYR A 111 8.78 12.08 53.80
N ILE A 112 7.96 12.34 54.82
CA ILE A 112 7.50 13.68 55.21
C ILE A 112 7.97 13.92 56.65
N ASP A 113 8.83 14.89 56.85
CA ASP A 113 9.44 15.21 58.14
C ASP A 113 9.97 13.92 58.83
N ASP A 114 10.82 13.14 58.14
CA ASP A 114 11.41 11.85 58.58
C ASP A 114 10.43 10.68 58.74
N ARG A 115 9.14 10.86 58.50
CA ARG A 115 8.15 9.78 58.56
C ARG A 115 7.95 9.16 57.17
N LEU A 116 8.17 7.84 57.05
CA LEU A 116 7.89 7.12 55.80
C LEU A 116 6.38 7.11 55.53
N VAL A 117 5.97 7.67 54.36
CA VAL A 117 4.58 7.77 53.92
C VAL A 117 4.28 6.91 52.69
N TYR A 118 5.30 6.58 51.91
CA TYR A 118 5.13 5.79 50.70
C TYR A 118 6.37 4.94 50.42
N MET A 119 6.15 3.71 49.93
CA MET A 119 7.21 2.80 49.53
C MET A 119 6.76 1.96 48.35
N ARG A 120 7.55 1.95 47.28
CA ARG A 120 7.31 1.17 46.05
C ARG A 120 8.63 0.60 45.52
N GLY A 121 8.60 -0.70 45.14
CA GLY A 121 9.74 -1.47 44.66
C GLY A 121 10.02 -2.68 45.53
N SER A 122 10.93 -3.55 45.08
CA SER A 122 11.34 -4.74 45.81
C SER A 122 12.35 -4.46 46.93
N TRP A 123 13.12 -3.37 46.74
CA TRP A 123 14.24 -2.98 47.63
C TRP A 123 15.30 -4.08 47.82
N GLU A 124 15.44 -4.95 46.81
CA GLU A 124 16.55 -5.90 46.72
C GLU A 124 17.85 -5.19 46.35
N ILE A 125 18.99 -5.77 46.74
CA ILE A 125 20.32 -5.23 46.42
C ILE A 125 21.09 -6.26 45.61
N PRO A 126 21.36 -5.99 44.33
CA PRO A 126 21.02 -4.77 43.57
C PRO A 126 19.52 -4.70 43.21
N SER A 127 18.98 -3.48 43.06
CA SER A 127 17.58 -3.26 42.68
C SER A 127 17.18 -4.05 41.45
N ASP A 128 16.01 -4.64 41.45
CA ASP A 128 15.36 -5.30 40.31
C ASP A 128 14.34 -4.39 39.63
N ALA A 129 14.23 -3.12 40.07
CA ALA A 129 13.33 -2.16 39.48
C ALA A 129 13.62 -1.97 37.98
N TYR A 130 12.61 -2.25 37.16
CA TYR A 130 12.71 -2.11 35.70
C TYR A 130 11.45 -1.48 35.15
N GLY A 131 11.64 -0.52 34.24
CA GLY A 131 10.55 0.16 33.57
C GLY A 131 10.15 1.48 34.25
N ARG A 132 9.17 2.12 33.63
CA ARG A 132 8.63 3.40 34.06
C ARG A 132 7.49 3.18 35.04
N THR A 133 7.56 3.82 36.23
CA THR A 133 6.54 3.75 37.25
C THR A 133 5.97 5.14 37.55
N LEU A 134 4.65 5.23 37.61
CA LEU A 134 3.94 6.43 38.02
C LEU A 134 3.50 6.29 39.48
N HIS A 135 3.91 7.25 40.30
CA HIS A 135 3.60 7.31 41.72
C HIS A 135 2.62 8.44 41.96
N PHE A 136 1.39 8.10 42.38
CA PHE A 136 0.38 9.06 42.80
C PHE A 136 0.19 8.86 44.30
N ILE A 137 0.69 9.77 45.12
CA ILE A 137 0.86 9.60 46.57
C ILE A 137 -0.05 10.55 47.28
N ASP A 138 -1.01 10.01 48.04
CA ASP A 138 -1.82 10.74 49.01
C ASP A 138 -1.05 10.81 50.30
N VAL A 139 -0.68 12.00 50.76
CA VAL A 139 0.06 12.21 51.98
C VAL A 139 -0.88 12.25 53.21
N GLY A 140 -2.17 12.53 52.97
CA GLY A 140 -3.20 12.61 54.01
C GLY A 140 -3.13 13.87 54.89
N GLU A 141 -2.20 14.79 54.61
CA GLU A 141 -2.03 16.03 55.35
C GLU A 141 -1.37 17.11 54.49
N PRO A 142 -1.63 18.41 54.75
CA PRO A 142 -1.04 19.51 53.98
C PRO A 142 0.50 19.49 54.00
N LEU A 143 1.10 19.71 52.85
CA LEU A 143 2.54 19.71 52.67
C LEU A 143 3.19 21.09 53.03
N ALA A 144 2.42 22.12 53.25
CA ALA A 144 2.92 23.46 53.56
C ALA A 144 3.84 23.48 54.78
N GLY A 145 5.06 23.98 54.63
CA GLY A 145 6.06 24.07 55.68
C GLY A 145 6.75 22.76 56.07
N LYS A 146 6.51 21.67 55.34
CA LYS A 146 7.11 20.37 55.59
C LYS A 146 8.29 20.07 54.68
N ARG A 147 9.18 19.18 55.13
CA ARG A 147 10.26 18.63 54.34
C ARG A 147 9.79 17.33 53.66
N VAL A 148 9.87 17.30 52.34
CA VAL A 148 9.59 16.09 51.53
C VAL A 148 10.91 15.51 51.06
N THR A 149 11.17 14.24 51.41
CA THR A 149 12.40 13.53 51.02
C THR A 149 12.07 12.27 50.26
N PHE A 150 12.71 12.13 49.10
CA PHE A 150 12.65 10.90 48.30
C PHE A 150 13.94 10.10 48.49
N LEU A 151 13.82 8.83 48.73
CA LEU A 151 14.90 7.85 48.60
C LEU A 151 14.71 7.12 47.28
N LEU A 152 15.70 7.19 46.43
CA LEU A 152 15.73 6.51 45.13
C LEU A 152 16.86 5.48 45.15
N HIS A 153 16.55 4.28 44.76
CA HIS A 153 17.49 3.16 44.64
C HIS A 153 17.41 2.57 43.25
N SER A 154 18.56 2.41 42.58
CA SER A 154 18.63 1.90 41.23
C SER A 154 19.88 1.03 41.04
N ARG A 155 19.72 -0.05 40.28
CA ARG A 155 20.85 -0.83 39.75
C ARG A 155 21.68 -0.04 38.74
N TYR A 156 21.07 0.95 38.09
CA TYR A 156 21.64 1.69 36.97
C TYR A 156 22.04 3.09 37.41
N SER A 157 23.35 3.34 37.51
CA SER A 157 23.88 4.64 37.94
C SER A 157 23.41 5.81 37.10
N ALA A 158 23.16 5.59 35.80
CA ALA A 158 22.66 6.61 34.90
C ALA A 158 21.22 7.11 35.23
N TRP A 159 20.44 6.30 35.93
CA TRP A 159 19.06 6.65 36.33
C TRP A 159 18.94 7.10 37.78
N LEU A 160 19.94 6.82 38.58
CA LEU A 160 19.90 7.07 40.01
C LEU A 160 19.66 8.56 40.30
N GLY A 161 18.56 8.84 40.98
CA GLY A 161 18.15 10.20 41.35
C GLY A 161 17.48 11.00 40.21
N SER A 162 17.23 10.40 39.05
CA SER A 162 16.50 11.05 37.98
C SER A 162 14.99 10.88 38.14
N PHE A 163 14.24 11.93 37.89
CA PHE A 163 12.79 11.89 37.76
C PHE A 163 12.40 12.24 36.33
N ASP A 164 11.47 11.48 35.77
CA ASP A 164 10.83 11.94 34.51
C ASP A 164 10.05 13.22 34.77
N TYR A 165 9.33 13.27 35.89
CA TYR A 165 8.72 14.48 36.42
C TYR A 165 8.33 14.31 37.90
N PHE A 166 8.21 15.47 38.56
CA PHE A 166 7.76 15.57 39.93
C PHE A 166 6.86 16.80 40.10
N PHE A 167 5.67 16.60 40.65
CA PHE A 167 4.71 17.65 40.94
C PHE A 167 4.08 17.44 42.31
N ILE A 168 3.79 18.56 42.99
CA ILE A 168 2.98 18.57 44.20
C ILE A 168 1.71 19.37 43.92
N GLY A 169 0.59 19.01 44.53
CA GLY A 169 -0.67 19.71 44.30
C GLY A 169 -1.82 19.08 45.06
N SER A 170 -3.02 19.59 44.77
CA SER A 170 -4.24 18.89 45.16
C SER A 170 -4.49 17.71 44.22
N ASP A 171 -5.22 16.69 44.69
CA ASP A 171 -5.68 15.55 43.89
C ASP A 171 -6.22 15.97 42.52
N MET A 172 -7.18 16.92 42.51
CA MET A 172 -7.82 17.39 41.29
C MET A 172 -6.81 18.06 40.32
N ALA A 173 -5.87 18.85 40.80
CA ALA A 173 -4.90 19.55 39.95
C ALA A 173 -3.92 18.56 39.31
N LEU A 174 -3.43 17.59 40.07
CA LEU A 174 -2.53 16.56 39.59
C LEU A 174 -3.27 15.60 38.62
N PHE A 175 -4.50 15.22 38.95
CA PHE A 175 -5.34 14.41 38.07
C PHE A 175 -5.61 15.12 36.73
N GLN A 176 -5.93 16.42 36.75
CA GLN A 176 -6.12 17.20 35.52
C GLN A 176 -4.85 17.23 34.66
N LYS A 177 -3.68 17.39 35.27
CA LYS A 177 -2.40 17.40 34.56
C LYS A 177 -2.12 16.08 33.87
N ILE A 178 -2.31 14.96 34.56
CA ILE A 178 -2.16 13.61 33.97
C ILE A 178 -3.18 13.42 32.84
N SER A 179 -4.43 13.81 33.07
CA SER A 179 -5.52 13.62 32.10
C SER A 179 -5.28 14.36 30.78
N ILE A 180 -4.70 15.56 30.82
CA ILE A 180 -4.33 16.30 29.60
C ILE A 180 -3.23 15.56 28.84
N THR A 181 -2.21 15.06 29.53
CA THR A 181 -1.12 14.28 28.92
C THR A 181 -1.68 12.99 28.29
N ASP A 182 -2.48 12.26 29.03
CA ASP A 182 -3.10 11.01 28.55
C ASP A 182 -4.07 11.26 27.38
N ALA A 183 -4.78 12.39 27.36
CA ALA A 183 -5.65 12.77 26.24
C ALA A 183 -4.85 12.97 24.94
N ILE A 184 -3.67 13.59 25.00
CA ILE A 184 -2.78 13.78 23.85
C ILE A 184 -2.29 12.41 23.33
N TYR A 185 -1.84 11.53 24.21
CA TYR A 185 -1.44 10.17 23.85
C TYR A 185 -2.60 9.40 23.21
N THR A 186 -3.76 9.38 23.87
CA THR A 186 -4.95 8.67 23.41
C THR A 186 -5.42 9.18 22.05
N ALA A 187 -5.44 10.49 21.82
CA ALA A 187 -5.78 11.06 20.52
C ALA A 187 -4.79 10.62 19.44
N SER A 188 -3.49 10.69 19.71
CA SER A 188 -2.44 10.29 18.75
C SER A 188 -2.49 8.80 18.43
N LEU A 189 -2.70 7.94 19.44
CA LEU A 189 -2.88 6.49 19.26
C LEU A 189 -4.15 6.16 18.48
N SER A 190 -5.26 6.86 18.75
CA SER A 190 -6.53 6.68 18.02
C SER A 190 -6.40 7.04 16.54
N ILE A 191 -5.64 8.09 16.23
CA ILE A 191 -5.33 8.48 14.85
C ILE A 191 -4.48 7.39 14.17
N ALA A 192 -3.42 6.92 14.82
CA ALA A 192 -2.57 5.86 14.27
C ALA A 192 -3.38 4.56 14.03
N ALA A 193 -4.22 4.17 14.98
CA ALA A 193 -5.10 3.01 14.85
C ALA A 193 -6.11 3.17 13.70
N SER A 194 -6.71 4.35 13.55
CA SER A 194 -7.63 4.66 12.45
C SER A 194 -6.94 4.56 11.08
N LEU A 195 -5.69 5.01 10.98
CA LEU A 195 -4.89 4.86 9.76
C LEU A 195 -4.59 3.39 9.45
N ILE A 196 -4.31 2.56 10.46
CA ILE A 196 -4.11 1.11 10.28
C ILE A 196 -5.39 0.46 9.76
N VAL A 197 -6.55 0.75 10.37
CA VAL A 197 -7.84 0.22 9.92
C VAL A 197 -8.11 0.62 8.47
N PHE A 198 -7.87 1.89 8.12
CA PHE A 198 -8.02 2.37 6.74
C PHE A 198 -7.10 1.64 5.76
N LEU A 199 -5.82 1.43 6.10
CA LEU A 199 -4.87 0.69 5.27
C LEU A 199 -5.25 -0.78 5.11
N LEU A 200 -5.78 -1.42 6.18
CA LEU A 200 -6.26 -2.80 6.14
C LEU A 200 -7.51 -2.92 5.25
N MET A 201 -8.45 -1.99 5.35
CA MET A 201 -9.63 -1.94 4.47
C MET A 201 -9.22 -1.77 3.01
N ASP A 202 -8.28 -0.86 2.72
CA ASP A 202 -7.76 -0.67 1.36
C ASP A 202 -7.05 -1.93 0.83
N LEU A 203 -6.30 -2.63 1.68
CA LEU A 203 -5.63 -3.89 1.34
C LEU A 203 -6.61 -5.01 1.01
N VAL A 204 -7.73 -5.11 1.73
CA VAL A 204 -8.78 -6.12 1.51
C VAL A 204 -9.59 -5.79 0.25
N TRP A 205 -9.99 -4.52 0.09
CA TRP A 205 -10.85 -4.09 -1.02
C TRP A 205 -10.19 -4.19 -2.39
N ARG A 206 -8.89 -3.89 -2.50
CA ARG A 206 -8.17 -3.86 -3.78
C ARG A 206 -7.61 -5.20 -4.22
N GLY A 207 -7.67 -6.24 -3.36
CA GLY A 207 -7.14 -7.56 -3.70
C GLY A 207 -5.62 -7.56 -3.95
N TYR A 208 -5.18 -8.32 -4.97
CA TYR A 208 -3.76 -8.54 -5.27
C TYR A 208 -3.14 -7.34 -6.00
N SER A 209 -2.78 -6.27 -5.27
CA SER A 209 -2.04 -5.12 -5.82
C SER A 209 -0.53 -5.37 -5.77
N HIS A 210 0.19 -4.92 -6.80
CA HIS A 210 1.67 -5.01 -6.90
C HIS A 210 2.39 -4.27 -5.75
N ARG A 211 1.70 -3.37 -5.03
CA ARG A 211 2.24 -2.53 -3.95
C ARG A 211 1.84 -2.96 -2.54
N ARG A 212 1.29 -4.15 -2.39
CA ARG A 212 0.90 -4.75 -1.08
C ARG A 212 2.02 -4.66 -0.03
N ARG A 213 3.28 -4.81 -0.45
CA ARG A 213 4.44 -4.74 0.45
C ARG A 213 4.59 -3.37 1.12
N LEU A 214 4.37 -2.28 0.37
CA LEU A 214 4.46 -0.92 0.93
C LEU A 214 3.38 -0.66 1.98
N GLN A 215 2.13 -1.09 1.72
CA GLN A 215 1.05 -0.99 2.70
C GLN A 215 1.34 -1.79 3.98
N LEU A 216 1.90 -3.00 3.84
CA LEU A 216 2.30 -3.81 4.99
C LEU A 216 3.41 -3.13 5.82
N TYR A 217 4.41 -2.49 5.18
CA TYR A 217 5.42 -1.72 5.90
C TYR A 217 4.86 -0.50 6.60
N LEU A 218 3.88 0.19 6.00
CA LEU A 218 3.19 1.32 6.65
C LEU A 218 2.38 0.86 7.86
N ILE A 219 1.64 -0.24 7.74
CA ILE A 219 0.89 -0.84 8.85
C ILE A 219 1.85 -1.25 9.98
N ALA A 220 2.94 -1.93 9.64
CA ALA A 220 3.95 -2.34 10.62
C ALA A 220 4.61 -1.14 11.31
N PHE A 221 4.89 -0.07 10.57
CA PHE A 221 5.44 1.18 11.14
C PHE A 221 4.46 1.84 12.11
N LEU A 222 3.19 1.99 11.73
CA LEU A 222 2.16 2.57 12.60
C LEU A 222 1.89 1.70 13.83
N LEU A 223 1.89 0.38 13.67
CA LEU A 223 1.77 -0.56 14.81
C LEU A 223 2.96 -0.43 15.77
N SER A 224 4.19 -0.36 15.23
CA SER A 224 5.39 -0.13 16.04
C SER A 224 5.33 1.22 16.76
N PHE A 225 4.79 2.26 16.12
CA PHE A 225 4.58 3.57 16.74
C PHE A 225 3.56 3.49 17.90
N ILE A 226 2.45 2.78 17.72
CA ILE A 226 1.45 2.57 18.78
C ILE A 226 2.10 1.85 19.98
N LEU A 227 2.77 0.73 19.72
CA LEU A 227 3.40 -0.07 20.77
C LEU A 227 4.52 0.69 21.49
N TRP A 228 5.31 1.49 20.78
CA TRP A 228 6.29 2.41 21.36
C TRP A 228 5.62 3.46 22.26
N ALA A 229 4.57 4.10 21.78
CA ALA A 229 3.89 5.17 22.52
C ALA A 229 3.11 4.63 23.73
N THR A 230 2.62 3.40 23.74
CA THR A 230 1.97 2.77 24.90
C THR A 230 2.95 2.61 26.05
N GLY A 231 4.22 2.30 25.78
CA GLY A 231 5.26 2.17 26.80
C GLY A 231 5.62 3.48 27.50
N THR A 232 5.30 4.63 26.92
CA THR A 232 5.54 5.96 27.51
C THR A 232 4.29 6.59 28.13
N SER A 233 3.09 6.01 27.90
CA SER A 233 1.82 6.57 28.40
C SER A 233 1.58 6.26 29.86
N SER A 234 1.24 7.30 30.64
CA SER A 234 0.85 7.15 32.04
C SER A 234 -0.44 6.34 32.22
N LEU A 235 -1.34 6.39 31.24
CA LEU A 235 -2.60 5.64 31.24
C LEU A 235 -2.32 4.12 31.23
N PHE A 236 -1.45 3.65 30.35
CA PHE A 236 -1.13 2.23 30.26
C PHE A 236 -0.35 1.74 31.48
N ALA A 237 0.57 2.55 32.03
CA ALA A 237 1.27 2.23 33.27
C ALA A 237 0.30 2.05 34.45
N ARG A 238 -0.85 2.75 34.46
CA ARG A 238 -1.88 2.61 35.49
C ARG A 238 -2.83 1.43 35.25
N LEU A 239 -3.13 1.09 33.99
CA LEU A 239 -4.05 0.02 33.66
C LEU A 239 -3.42 -1.37 33.78
N PHE A 240 -2.13 -1.47 33.57
CA PHE A 240 -1.41 -2.73 33.53
C PHE A 240 -0.22 -2.68 34.48
N ASP A 241 -0.23 -3.50 35.51
CA ASP A 241 0.85 -3.58 36.53
C ASP A 241 2.14 -4.25 35.99
N THR A 242 2.20 -4.57 34.70
CA THR A 242 3.33 -5.20 34.03
C THR A 242 4.22 -4.17 33.32
N THR A 243 4.82 -3.27 34.11
CA THR A 243 5.66 -2.16 33.59
C THR A 243 6.87 -2.67 32.80
N GLN A 244 7.46 -3.80 33.19
CA GLN A 244 8.59 -4.41 32.53
C GLN A 244 8.30 -4.76 31.06
N ILE A 245 7.22 -5.49 30.78
CA ILE A 245 6.86 -5.90 29.40
C ILE A 245 6.65 -4.69 28.51
N TRP A 246 5.99 -3.65 29.00
CA TRP A 246 5.74 -2.43 28.23
C TRP A 246 7.02 -1.65 27.94
N THR A 247 7.97 -1.65 28.87
CA THR A 247 9.26 -1.00 28.70
C THR A 247 10.14 -1.74 27.71
N GLU A 248 10.23 -3.05 27.78
CA GLU A 248 10.94 -3.87 26.79
C GLU A 248 10.34 -3.68 25.39
N LEU A 249 9.02 -3.73 25.28
CA LEU A 249 8.31 -3.53 24.03
C LEU A 249 8.55 -2.13 23.46
N HIS A 250 8.57 -1.10 24.31
CA HIS A 250 8.92 0.27 23.92
C HIS A 250 10.30 0.33 23.26
N TYR A 251 11.34 -0.24 23.88
CA TYR A 251 12.69 -0.23 23.30
C TYR A 251 12.79 -1.07 22.01
N ILE A 252 12.20 -2.25 21.98
CA ILE A 252 12.16 -3.07 20.75
C ILE A 252 11.55 -2.26 19.60
N MET A 253 10.43 -1.58 19.83
CA MET A 253 9.78 -0.78 18.79
C MET A 253 10.58 0.46 18.41
N LEU A 254 11.30 1.07 19.35
CA LEU A 254 12.23 2.19 19.08
C LEU A 254 13.32 1.79 18.06
N TYR A 255 13.91 0.60 18.21
CA TYR A 255 14.90 0.07 17.25
C TYR A 255 14.28 -0.35 15.92
N LEU A 256 13.04 -0.82 15.92
CA LEU A 256 12.37 -1.33 14.73
C LEU A 256 11.85 -0.21 13.81
N MET A 257 11.39 0.91 14.37
CA MET A 257 10.82 2.02 13.58
C MET A 257 11.75 2.58 12.50
N PRO A 258 13.04 2.87 12.74
CA PRO A 258 13.95 3.32 11.68
C PRO A 258 14.11 2.30 10.55
N MET A 259 14.12 1.00 10.89
CA MET A 259 14.24 -0.08 9.90
C MET A 259 13.03 -0.13 8.98
N LEU A 260 11.82 0.02 9.54
CA LEU A 260 10.57 0.07 8.77
C LEU A 260 10.50 1.34 7.91
N PHE A 261 10.92 2.49 8.45
CA PHE A 261 11.00 3.74 7.68
C PHE A 261 11.97 3.63 6.49
N LEU A 262 13.13 3.00 6.66
CA LEU A 262 14.08 2.75 5.58
C LEU A 262 13.48 1.83 4.50
N LYS A 263 12.68 0.83 4.90
CA LYS A 263 11.96 -0.04 3.96
C LYS A 263 10.89 0.72 3.18
N ILE A 264 10.17 1.63 3.81
CA ILE A 264 9.23 2.51 3.13
C ILE A 264 9.98 3.41 2.14
N ALA A 265 11.07 4.05 2.57
CA ALA A 265 11.90 4.90 1.71
C ALA A 265 12.47 4.13 0.50
N GLU A 266 12.93 2.89 0.69
CA GLU A 266 13.41 2.01 -0.39
C GLU A 266 12.33 1.76 -1.45
N HIS A 267 11.05 1.61 -1.04
CA HIS A 267 9.95 1.32 -1.95
C HIS A 267 9.47 2.53 -2.76
N ILE A 268 9.55 3.73 -2.20
CA ILE A 268 9.06 4.95 -2.85
C ILE A 268 10.12 5.69 -3.66
N THR A 269 11.39 5.29 -3.55
CA THR A 269 12.51 5.95 -4.22
C THR A 269 13.07 5.12 -5.38
N ALA A 270 13.87 5.76 -6.23
CA ALA A 270 14.46 5.10 -7.39
C ALA A 270 15.44 3.98 -6.97
N ARG A 271 15.51 2.91 -7.76
CA ARG A 271 16.37 1.72 -7.50
C ARG A 271 17.84 2.05 -7.29
N CYS A 272 18.35 3.15 -7.87
CA CYS A 272 19.75 3.58 -7.70
C CYS A 272 20.12 3.91 -6.24
N TYR A 273 19.12 4.32 -5.41
CA TYR A 273 19.34 4.65 -4.00
C TYR A 273 19.16 3.45 -3.04
N ALA A 274 18.72 2.31 -3.54
CA ALA A 274 18.38 1.16 -2.70
C ALA A 274 19.59 0.52 -1.99
N ARG A 275 20.78 0.50 -2.63
CA ARG A 275 21.98 -0.13 -2.04
C ARG A 275 22.41 0.52 -0.72
N PRO A 276 22.64 1.86 -0.65
CA PRO A 276 22.99 2.49 0.63
C PRO A 276 21.89 2.36 1.69
N LEU A 277 20.61 2.45 1.32
CA LEU A 277 19.50 2.24 2.26
C LEU A 277 19.52 0.84 2.89
N ARG A 278 19.89 -0.19 2.12
CA ARG A 278 20.04 -1.56 2.64
C ARG A 278 21.25 -1.71 3.55
N ILE A 279 22.37 -1.03 3.25
CA ILE A 279 23.54 -1.03 4.13
C ILE A 279 23.18 -0.41 5.48
N ILE A 280 22.49 0.73 5.50
CA ILE A 280 22.01 1.37 6.72
C ILE A 280 21.03 0.44 7.47
N LEU A 281 20.12 -0.21 6.75
CA LEU A 281 19.20 -1.19 7.33
C LEU A 281 19.93 -2.35 8.02
N CYS A 282 20.98 -2.90 7.38
CA CYS A 282 21.81 -3.94 7.98
C CYS A 282 22.52 -3.44 9.24
N LEU A 283 23.00 -2.20 9.26
CA LEU A 283 23.62 -1.59 10.44
C LEU A 283 22.66 -1.55 11.63
N TYR A 284 21.38 -1.12 11.40
CA TYR A 284 20.35 -1.16 12.45
C TYR A 284 20.02 -2.59 12.89
N GLY A 285 19.98 -3.53 11.95
CA GLY A 285 19.75 -4.95 12.27
C GLY A 285 20.86 -5.54 13.15
N ILE A 286 22.11 -5.19 12.88
CA ILE A 286 23.27 -5.61 13.69
C ILE A 286 23.18 -4.97 15.09
N LEU A 287 22.93 -3.66 15.16
CA LEU A 287 22.80 -2.95 16.44
C LEU A 287 21.67 -3.54 17.31
N PHE A 288 20.52 -3.80 16.70
CA PHE A 288 19.39 -4.43 17.37
C PHE A 288 19.72 -5.84 17.86
N ALA A 289 20.41 -6.65 17.04
CA ALA A 289 20.83 -7.99 17.42
C ALA A 289 21.82 -7.97 18.60
N ILE A 290 22.78 -7.01 18.61
CA ILE A 290 23.71 -6.83 19.74
C ILE A 290 22.92 -6.44 21.01
N ALA A 291 22.05 -5.44 20.93
CA ALA A 291 21.24 -4.98 22.06
C ALA A 291 20.38 -6.13 22.63
N THR A 292 19.71 -6.89 21.75
CA THR A 292 18.89 -8.05 22.14
C THR A 292 19.75 -9.15 22.78
N THR A 293 20.95 -9.38 22.27
CA THR A 293 21.87 -10.39 22.85
C THR A 293 22.28 -9.99 24.26
N ILE A 294 22.66 -8.73 24.47
CA ILE A 294 23.02 -8.22 25.81
C ILE A 294 21.83 -8.31 26.76
N GLU A 295 20.61 -8.00 26.30
CA GLU A 295 19.37 -8.10 27.08
C GLU A 295 19.12 -9.53 27.58
N ILE A 296 19.24 -10.52 26.69
CA ILE A 296 19.05 -11.96 27.03
C ILE A 296 20.03 -12.43 28.11
N PHE A 297 21.24 -11.85 28.17
CA PHE A 297 22.21 -12.17 29.21
C PHE A 297 21.98 -11.43 30.56
N GLY A 298 20.77 -10.86 30.76
CA GLY A 298 20.35 -10.21 31.99
C GLY A 298 21.00 -8.86 32.27
N ARG A 299 21.38 -8.14 31.18
CA ARG A 299 21.85 -6.76 31.21
C ARG A 299 20.84 -5.89 30.45
N SER A 300 20.81 -4.59 30.75
CA SER A 300 19.93 -3.61 30.08
C SER A 300 20.39 -3.27 28.67
N GLY A 301 20.48 -4.26 27.80
CA GLY A 301 21.11 -4.15 26.49
C GLY A 301 20.46 -3.10 25.58
N TYR A 302 19.15 -3.00 25.57
CA TYR A 302 18.46 -1.99 24.79
C TYR A 302 18.76 -0.58 25.27
N MET A 303 18.79 -0.37 26.56
CA MET A 303 19.03 0.93 27.16
C MET A 303 20.52 1.31 27.09
N ASP A 304 21.42 0.40 27.40
CA ASP A 304 22.88 0.62 27.38
C ASP A 304 23.38 0.96 25.96
N MET A 305 22.69 0.46 24.93
CA MET A 305 23.03 0.75 23.54
C MET A 305 22.42 2.06 23.01
N LEU A 306 21.61 2.80 23.76
CA LEU A 306 21.01 4.07 23.29
C LEU A 306 22.08 5.13 22.98
N PHE A 307 23.19 5.14 23.71
CA PHE A 307 24.32 6.05 23.46
C PHE A 307 24.95 5.85 22.06
N ALA A 308 24.88 4.63 21.51
CA ALA A 308 25.30 4.33 20.15
C ALA A 308 24.15 4.51 19.14
N PHE A 309 22.93 4.18 19.55
CA PHE A 309 21.75 4.25 18.69
C PHE A 309 21.42 5.67 18.22
N TYR A 310 21.37 6.66 19.13
CA TYR A 310 20.98 8.02 18.76
C TYR A 310 21.97 8.73 17.83
N PRO A 311 23.29 8.66 18.01
CA PRO A 311 24.25 9.21 17.04
C PRO A 311 24.16 8.52 15.67
N ILE A 312 24.00 7.18 15.64
CA ILE A 312 23.81 6.43 14.40
C ILE A 312 22.51 6.87 13.71
N LEU A 313 21.44 7.04 14.46
CA LEU A 313 20.16 7.53 13.95
C LEU A 313 20.32 8.91 13.31
N GLY A 314 20.94 9.86 14.01
CA GLY A 314 21.18 11.22 13.52
C GLY A 314 21.97 11.25 12.21
N LEU A 315 23.06 10.49 12.13
CA LEU A 315 23.91 10.44 10.94
C LEU A 315 23.23 9.72 9.76
N THR A 316 22.63 8.57 10.02
CA THR A 316 22.06 7.73 8.96
C THR A 316 20.74 8.26 8.41
N PHE A 317 19.96 9.01 9.20
CA PHE A 317 18.69 9.61 8.76
C PHE A 317 18.88 10.75 7.75
N LEU A 318 20.04 11.36 7.69
CA LEU A 318 20.37 12.37 6.67
C LEU A 318 20.29 11.79 5.26
N TYR A 319 20.68 10.53 5.08
CA TYR A 319 20.64 9.89 3.75
C TYR A 319 19.22 9.65 3.21
N PRO A 320 18.27 9.03 3.95
CA PRO A 320 16.87 8.95 3.52
C PRO A 320 16.25 10.33 3.24
N ILE A 321 16.53 11.34 4.05
CA ILE A 321 16.04 12.71 3.82
C ILE A 321 16.59 13.24 2.50
N PHE A 322 17.88 13.10 2.23
CA PHE A 322 18.48 13.48 0.96
C PHE A 322 17.84 12.76 -0.23
N VAL A 323 17.64 11.45 -0.13
CA VAL A 323 17.03 10.63 -1.18
C VAL A 323 15.59 11.04 -1.44
N LEU A 324 14.80 11.27 -0.39
CA LEU A 324 13.42 11.73 -0.49
C LEU A 324 13.33 13.13 -1.10
N LEU A 325 14.22 14.05 -0.69
CA LEU A 325 14.34 15.39 -1.29
C LEU A 325 14.65 15.28 -2.79
N ARG A 326 15.65 14.50 -3.16
CA ARG A 326 16.05 14.32 -4.55
C ARG A 326 14.92 13.70 -5.38
N SER A 327 14.20 12.73 -4.83
CA SER A 327 13.05 12.07 -5.48
C SER A 327 11.84 13.01 -5.62
N SER A 328 11.62 13.90 -4.64
CA SER A 328 10.51 14.88 -4.67
C SER A 328 10.66 15.93 -5.76
N TRP A 329 11.90 16.30 -6.08
CA TRP A 329 12.20 17.27 -7.15
C TRP A 329 11.92 16.68 -8.54
N VAL A 330 12.00 15.36 -8.68
CA VAL A 330 11.98 14.71 -10.00
C VAL A 330 10.59 14.28 -10.45
N LYS A 331 9.66 13.80 -9.60
CA LYS A 331 8.32 13.38 -10.10
C LYS A 331 7.27 12.92 -9.04
N HIS A 332 7.59 12.81 -7.72
CA HIS A 332 6.65 12.18 -6.80
C HIS A 332 6.20 13.11 -5.66
N PRO A 333 4.97 13.66 -5.71
CA PRO A 333 4.45 14.55 -4.65
C PRO A 333 4.48 13.94 -3.25
N ALA A 334 4.20 12.63 -3.11
CA ALA A 334 4.23 11.92 -1.84
C ALA A 334 5.61 11.99 -1.15
N CYS A 335 6.72 12.03 -1.92
CA CYS A 335 8.06 12.15 -1.36
C CYS A 335 8.27 13.46 -0.58
N ARG A 336 7.57 14.54 -0.91
CA ARG A 336 7.65 15.83 -0.18
C ARG A 336 7.11 15.69 1.23
N TYR A 337 5.97 15.03 1.37
CA TYR A 337 5.38 14.76 2.69
C TYR A 337 6.21 13.75 3.47
N GLY A 338 6.85 12.80 2.79
CA GLY A 338 7.83 11.88 3.37
C GLY A 338 9.04 12.62 3.95
N VAL A 339 9.53 13.66 3.27
CA VAL A 339 10.60 14.54 3.79
C VAL A 339 10.15 15.26 5.06
N ILE A 340 8.94 15.86 5.05
CA ILE A 340 8.40 16.55 6.21
C ILE A 340 8.25 15.57 7.39
N ALA A 341 7.72 14.39 7.15
CA ALA A 341 7.56 13.34 8.17
C ALA A 341 8.93 12.90 8.73
N ALA A 342 9.93 12.70 7.87
CA ALA A 342 11.28 12.32 8.27
C ALA A 342 11.98 13.40 9.10
N ILE A 343 11.90 14.66 8.67
CA ILE A 343 12.48 15.80 9.40
C ILE A 343 11.78 15.98 10.76
N SER A 344 10.43 15.89 10.79
CA SER A 344 9.66 15.99 12.03
C SER A 344 10.02 14.88 13.01
N LEU A 345 10.10 13.64 12.52
CA LEU A 345 10.49 12.49 13.34
C LEU A 345 11.92 12.68 13.89
N MET A 346 12.88 13.09 13.05
CA MET A 346 14.26 13.34 13.47
C MET A 346 14.34 14.46 14.50
N LEU A 347 13.59 15.54 14.30
CA LEU A 347 13.56 16.68 15.22
C LEU A 347 13.02 16.27 16.60
N PHE A 348 11.88 15.59 16.64
CA PHE A 348 11.26 15.18 17.89
C PHE A 348 12.06 14.12 18.63
N VAL A 349 12.54 13.09 17.92
CA VAL A 349 13.43 12.08 18.52
C VAL A 349 14.74 12.73 19.00
N GLY A 350 15.27 13.70 18.26
CA GLY A 350 16.46 14.44 18.67
C GLY A 350 16.21 15.27 19.94
N ILE A 351 15.06 15.92 20.06
CA ILE A 351 14.66 16.66 21.27
C ILE A 351 14.53 15.71 22.46
N ASP A 352 13.86 14.55 22.27
CA ASP A 352 13.71 13.56 23.34
C ASP A 352 15.07 12.96 23.74
N ALA A 353 15.97 12.69 22.77
CA ALA A 353 17.31 12.19 23.03
C ALA A 353 18.18 13.21 23.80
N LEU A 354 18.15 14.48 23.41
CA LEU A 354 18.85 15.57 24.12
C LEU A 354 18.27 15.75 25.53
N HIS A 355 16.94 15.64 25.66
CA HIS A 355 16.33 15.70 26.98
C HIS A 355 16.79 14.53 27.86
N PHE A 356 16.81 13.32 27.30
CA PHE A 356 17.28 12.13 28.00
C PHE A 356 18.71 12.28 28.54
N GLU A 357 19.60 12.88 27.74
CA GLU A 357 21.02 13.05 28.11
C GLU A 357 21.25 14.25 29.05
N TYR A 358 20.56 15.37 28.78
CA TYR A 358 20.85 16.67 29.46
C TYR A 358 19.74 17.15 30.39
N HIS A 359 18.64 16.39 30.52
CA HIS A 359 17.47 16.74 31.35
C HIS A 359 17.00 18.22 31.19
N LEU A 360 16.94 18.69 29.92
CA LEU A 360 16.74 20.10 29.55
C LEU A 360 15.42 20.69 30.07
N PHE A 361 14.41 19.88 30.33
CA PHE A 361 13.08 20.27 30.82
C PHE A 361 12.43 19.10 31.56
N THR A 362 11.28 19.33 32.21
CA THR A 362 10.53 18.25 32.88
C THR A 362 9.38 17.76 31.97
N PRO A 363 9.59 16.81 31.06
CA PRO A 363 8.55 16.40 30.16
C PRO A 363 7.59 15.44 30.85
N THR A 364 6.33 15.80 30.81
CA THR A 364 5.25 14.83 31.09
C THR A 364 4.90 14.03 29.85
N LEU A 365 5.44 14.41 28.70
CA LEU A 365 5.08 13.88 27.39
C LEU A 365 6.32 13.79 26.50
N SER A 366 6.56 12.61 25.89
CA SER A 366 7.57 12.48 24.84
C SER A 366 7.19 13.33 23.62
N THR A 367 8.11 14.15 23.13
CA THR A 367 7.84 15.03 21.99
C THR A 367 7.69 14.24 20.69
N THR A 368 8.27 13.05 20.63
CA THR A 368 8.18 12.15 19.46
C THR A 368 6.73 11.77 19.13
N ILE A 369 5.79 11.80 20.09
CA ILE A 369 4.37 11.52 19.83
C ILE A 369 3.77 12.47 18.77
N PHE A 370 4.28 13.70 18.68
CA PHE A 370 3.81 14.68 17.71
C PHE A 370 4.22 14.37 16.27
N SER A 371 5.18 13.46 16.05
CA SER A 371 5.59 13.05 14.71
C SER A 371 4.44 12.42 13.92
N ILE A 372 3.43 11.84 14.61
CA ILE A 372 2.25 11.24 13.96
C ILE A 372 1.50 12.26 13.08
N TYR A 373 1.42 13.50 13.50
CA TYR A 373 0.71 14.55 12.77
C TYR A 373 1.40 14.90 11.43
N ALA A 374 2.71 14.72 11.33
CA ALA A 374 3.45 14.83 10.07
C ALA A 374 3.37 13.54 9.21
N ILE A 375 3.17 12.40 9.85
CA ILE A 375 3.03 11.09 9.17
C ILE A 375 1.67 10.99 8.47
N ILE A 376 0.59 11.56 9.03
CA ILE A 376 -0.76 11.53 8.45
C ILE A 376 -0.79 12.04 6.99
N PRO A 377 -0.35 13.26 6.69
CA PRO A 377 -0.33 13.76 5.31
C PRO A 377 0.53 12.87 4.39
N PHE A 378 1.66 12.38 4.89
CA PHE A 378 2.53 11.48 4.13
C PHE A 378 1.78 10.21 3.71
N VAL A 379 1.14 9.50 4.65
CA VAL A 379 0.36 8.30 4.36
C VAL A 379 -0.79 8.60 3.40
N PHE A 380 -1.54 9.68 3.65
CA PHE A 380 -2.65 10.09 2.79
C PHE A 380 -2.22 10.35 1.33
N PHE A 381 -1.18 11.16 1.14
CA PHE A 381 -0.70 11.48 -0.21
C PHE A 381 -0.06 10.27 -0.90
N LEU A 382 0.59 9.39 -0.15
CA LEU A 382 1.14 8.15 -0.69
C LEU A 382 0.04 7.24 -1.24
N ILE A 383 -1.06 7.07 -0.48
CA ILE A 383 -2.21 6.28 -0.91
C ILE A 383 -2.90 6.95 -2.11
N ARG A 384 -3.10 8.27 -2.05
CA ARG A 384 -3.69 9.03 -3.17
C ARG A 384 -2.87 8.86 -4.45
N GLU A 385 -1.56 8.95 -4.38
CA GLU A 385 -0.68 8.76 -5.54
C GLU A 385 -0.81 7.35 -6.10
N GLN A 386 -0.88 6.34 -5.24
CA GLN A 386 -1.14 4.95 -5.66
C GLN A 386 -2.49 4.82 -6.38
N MET A 387 -3.55 5.41 -5.82
CA MET A 387 -4.89 5.40 -6.44
C MET A 387 -4.88 6.02 -7.84
N MET A 388 -4.20 7.15 -7.99
CA MET A 388 -4.12 7.82 -9.29
C MET A 388 -3.35 6.99 -10.33
N GLN A 389 -2.26 6.34 -9.93
CA GLN A 389 -1.49 5.46 -10.82
C GLN A 389 -2.26 4.20 -11.23
N ASP A 390 -2.96 3.56 -10.27
CA ASP A 390 -3.80 2.40 -10.55
C ASP A 390 -4.95 2.75 -11.52
N ALA A 391 -5.60 3.91 -11.30
CA ALA A 391 -6.66 4.41 -12.18
C ALA A 391 -6.14 4.76 -13.59
N GLN A 392 -4.93 5.31 -13.70
CA GLN A 392 -4.30 5.57 -14.99
C GLN A 392 -3.98 4.28 -15.72
N LEU A 393 -3.36 3.30 -15.05
CA LEU A 393 -3.04 2.00 -15.62
C LEU A 393 -4.30 1.24 -16.09
N ALA A 394 -5.39 1.31 -15.31
CA ALA A 394 -6.66 0.72 -15.72
C ALA A 394 -7.22 1.37 -17.00
N ARG A 395 -7.10 2.69 -17.14
CA ARG A 395 -7.51 3.40 -18.38
C ARG A 395 -6.65 3.02 -19.58
N GLU A 396 -5.33 2.96 -19.42
CA GLU A 396 -4.40 2.55 -20.47
C GLU A 396 -4.68 1.11 -20.92
N ASN A 397 -4.90 0.18 -19.99
CA ASN A 397 -5.26 -1.20 -20.30
C ASN A 397 -6.60 -1.31 -21.04
N SER A 398 -7.62 -0.51 -20.65
CA SER A 398 -8.92 -0.52 -21.33
C SER A 398 -8.83 0.05 -22.75
N ALA A 399 -8.04 1.11 -22.95
CA ALA A 399 -7.81 1.69 -24.28
C ALA A 399 -7.07 0.71 -25.18
N LEU A 400 -6.03 0.05 -24.68
CA LEU A 400 -5.26 -0.95 -25.42
C LEU A 400 -6.13 -2.17 -25.79
N ALA A 401 -6.99 -2.63 -24.86
CA ALA A 401 -7.92 -3.73 -25.13
C ALA A 401 -8.92 -3.36 -26.25
N GLN A 402 -9.40 -2.12 -26.25
CA GLN A 402 -10.29 -1.63 -27.31
C GLN A 402 -9.58 -1.53 -28.67
N GLU A 403 -8.37 -1.02 -28.71
CA GLU A 403 -7.55 -0.94 -29.92
C GLU A 403 -7.25 -2.35 -30.48
N LEU A 404 -6.91 -3.30 -29.60
CA LEU A 404 -6.70 -4.69 -29.98
C LEU A 404 -7.97 -5.32 -30.58
N GLN A 405 -9.14 -5.05 -29.99
CA GLN A 405 -10.40 -5.55 -30.49
C GLN A 405 -10.73 -5.01 -31.88
N VAL A 406 -10.53 -3.70 -32.10
CA VAL A 406 -10.72 -3.08 -33.42
C VAL A 406 -9.77 -3.70 -34.45
N SER A 407 -8.50 -3.82 -34.11
CA SER A 407 -7.50 -4.44 -35.00
C SER A 407 -7.83 -5.91 -35.33
N GLN A 408 -8.33 -6.67 -34.34
CA GLN A 408 -8.77 -8.06 -34.57
C GLN A 408 -10.01 -8.14 -35.46
N ASP A 409 -10.95 -7.18 -35.35
CA ASP A 409 -12.13 -7.15 -36.19
C ASP A 409 -11.78 -6.73 -37.62
N GLU A 410 -10.88 -5.77 -37.83
CA GLU A 410 -10.35 -5.43 -39.14
C GLU A 410 -9.62 -6.60 -39.81
N ALA A 411 -8.84 -7.35 -39.04
CA ALA A 411 -8.12 -8.53 -39.52
C ALA A 411 -9.04 -9.70 -39.96
N LYS A 412 -10.34 -9.66 -39.65
CA LYS A 412 -11.32 -10.67 -40.08
C LYS A 412 -11.85 -10.45 -41.48
N HIS A 413 -11.71 -9.25 -42.05
CA HIS A 413 -12.29 -8.87 -43.30
C HIS A 413 -11.25 -8.82 -44.45
N ASP A 414 -11.71 -9.05 -45.67
CA ASP A 414 -10.92 -8.81 -46.88
C ASP A 414 -10.91 -7.32 -47.17
N PHE A 415 -9.73 -6.75 -47.32
CA PHE A 415 -9.53 -5.28 -47.50
C PHE A 415 -10.14 -4.74 -48.77
N LEU A 416 -10.31 -5.55 -49.85
CA LEU A 416 -10.82 -5.13 -51.12
C LEU A 416 -12.36 -5.12 -51.15
N THR A 417 -12.96 -6.18 -50.64
CA THR A 417 -14.40 -6.46 -50.78
C THR A 417 -15.21 -6.21 -49.51
N GLY A 418 -14.55 -6.06 -48.35
CA GLY A 418 -15.21 -5.92 -47.05
C GLY A 418 -15.92 -7.18 -46.54
N CYS A 419 -15.90 -8.26 -47.31
CA CYS A 419 -16.40 -9.57 -46.86
C CYS A 419 -15.49 -10.14 -45.76
N TYR A 420 -15.91 -11.20 -45.08
CA TYR A 420 -14.96 -11.96 -44.29
C TYR A 420 -13.84 -12.54 -45.17
N ASN A 421 -12.63 -12.63 -44.61
CA ASN A 421 -11.52 -13.28 -45.31
C ASN A 421 -11.52 -14.80 -45.06
N ARG A 422 -10.67 -15.53 -45.79
CA ARG A 422 -10.57 -16.98 -45.73
C ARG A 422 -10.33 -17.55 -44.32
N PHE A 423 -9.64 -16.80 -43.44
CA PHE A 423 -9.38 -17.26 -42.08
C PHE A 423 -10.65 -17.35 -41.22
N GLN A 424 -11.76 -16.74 -41.69
CA GLN A 424 -13.03 -16.78 -41.00
C GLN A 424 -13.91 -17.99 -41.43
N LEU A 425 -13.47 -18.80 -42.41
CA LEU A 425 -14.23 -19.95 -42.87
C LEU A 425 -14.39 -21.00 -41.77
N GLU A 426 -13.28 -21.50 -41.24
CA GLU A 426 -13.29 -22.57 -40.23
C GLU A 426 -14.04 -22.20 -38.95
N PRO A 427 -13.78 -21.03 -38.30
CA PRO A 427 -14.53 -20.66 -37.10
C PRO A 427 -16.03 -20.48 -37.31
N ASN A 428 -16.44 -19.96 -38.50
CA ASN A 428 -17.87 -19.80 -38.80
C ASN A 428 -18.52 -21.11 -39.22
N PHE A 429 -17.79 -22.02 -39.89
CA PHE A 429 -18.25 -23.37 -40.19
C PHE A 429 -18.53 -24.16 -38.91
N GLU A 430 -17.57 -24.24 -37.98
CA GLU A 430 -17.74 -24.91 -36.70
C GLU A 430 -18.93 -24.38 -35.91
N ARG A 431 -19.09 -23.06 -35.89
CA ARG A 431 -20.22 -22.40 -35.25
C ARG A 431 -21.56 -22.83 -35.89
N PHE A 432 -21.67 -22.86 -37.22
CA PHE A 432 -22.90 -23.21 -37.93
C PHE A 432 -23.18 -24.73 -37.84
N ALA A 433 -22.18 -25.57 -37.98
CA ALA A 433 -22.29 -27.00 -37.78
C ALA A 433 -22.80 -27.37 -36.38
N GLY A 434 -22.21 -26.74 -35.32
CA GLY A 434 -22.65 -26.94 -33.94
C GLY A 434 -24.08 -26.44 -33.68
N LEU A 435 -24.51 -25.34 -34.34
CA LEU A 435 -25.91 -24.87 -34.23
C LEU A 435 -26.87 -25.80 -34.99
N ALA A 436 -26.47 -26.28 -36.16
CA ALA A 436 -27.24 -27.23 -36.95
C ALA A 436 -27.46 -28.56 -36.20
N GLU A 437 -26.42 -29.13 -35.62
CA GLU A 437 -26.48 -30.35 -34.81
C GLU A 437 -27.36 -30.19 -33.56
N LYS A 438 -27.17 -29.09 -32.82
CA LYS A 438 -27.88 -28.85 -31.55
C LYS A 438 -29.37 -28.62 -31.73
N ASN A 439 -29.77 -27.94 -32.83
CA ASN A 439 -31.13 -27.45 -33.00
C ASN A 439 -31.86 -28.12 -34.19
N GLY A 440 -31.20 -29.00 -34.95
CA GLY A 440 -31.77 -29.64 -36.13
C GLY A 440 -31.99 -28.68 -37.30
N PHE A 441 -31.27 -27.55 -37.38
CA PHE A 441 -31.42 -26.59 -38.45
C PHE A 441 -30.65 -27.08 -39.71
N PRO A 442 -31.19 -26.88 -40.92
CA PRO A 442 -30.42 -27.10 -42.13
C PRO A 442 -29.29 -26.10 -42.23
N PHE A 443 -28.14 -26.58 -42.69
CA PHE A 443 -26.93 -25.78 -42.94
C PHE A 443 -26.40 -26.08 -44.31
N SER A 444 -26.25 -25.06 -45.14
CA SER A 444 -25.77 -25.20 -46.51
C SER A 444 -24.58 -24.31 -46.80
N TYR A 445 -23.78 -24.74 -47.74
CA TYR A 445 -22.55 -24.13 -48.19
C TYR A 445 -22.64 -23.91 -49.73
N ALA A 446 -22.23 -22.74 -50.21
CA ALA A 446 -22.03 -22.49 -51.60
C ALA A 446 -20.62 -21.92 -51.84
N ILE A 447 -19.97 -22.42 -52.87
CA ILE A 447 -18.76 -21.82 -53.42
C ILE A 447 -19.11 -21.26 -54.80
N PHE A 448 -18.58 -20.10 -55.16
CA PHE A 448 -18.82 -19.48 -56.43
C PHE A 448 -17.63 -18.65 -56.88
N ASP A 449 -17.50 -18.55 -58.21
CA ASP A 449 -16.33 -18.03 -58.88
C ASP A 449 -16.77 -17.19 -60.08
N ILE A 450 -16.01 -16.11 -60.37
CA ILE A 450 -16.29 -15.21 -61.48
C ILE A 450 -15.91 -15.86 -62.78
N ASP A 451 -16.89 -16.04 -63.67
CA ASP A 451 -16.66 -16.61 -64.99
C ASP A 451 -15.72 -15.72 -65.81
N HIS A 452 -14.67 -16.34 -66.36
CA HIS A 452 -13.68 -15.64 -67.21
C HIS A 452 -12.99 -14.45 -66.57
N PHE A 453 -12.77 -14.46 -65.24
CA PHE A 453 -12.18 -13.33 -64.48
C PHE A 453 -10.83 -12.87 -65.05
N LYS A 454 -10.05 -13.83 -65.58
CA LYS A 454 -8.80 -13.51 -66.25
C LYS A 454 -9.01 -12.57 -67.45
N GLU A 455 -10.04 -12.84 -68.27
CA GLU A 455 -10.38 -12.00 -69.45
C GLU A 455 -10.84 -10.60 -69.02
N VAL A 456 -11.54 -10.47 -67.86
CA VAL A 456 -11.90 -9.19 -67.26
C VAL A 456 -10.64 -8.40 -66.88
N ASN A 457 -9.66 -9.05 -66.25
CA ASN A 457 -8.39 -8.45 -65.90
C ASN A 457 -7.56 -8.06 -67.15
N ASP A 458 -7.52 -8.93 -68.15
CA ASP A 458 -6.77 -8.71 -69.38
C ASP A 458 -7.37 -7.55 -70.20
N THR A 459 -8.69 -7.36 -70.17
CA THR A 459 -9.41 -6.32 -70.91
C THR A 459 -9.44 -4.98 -70.22
N HIS A 460 -9.69 -4.97 -68.90
CA HIS A 460 -9.93 -3.73 -68.12
C HIS A 460 -8.80 -3.43 -67.11
N GLY A 461 -7.73 -4.24 -67.08
CA GLY A 461 -6.66 -4.17 -66.12
C GLY A 461 -7.06 -4.65 -64.73
N HIS A 462 -6.09 -4.77 -63.82
CA HIS A 462 -6.35 -5.20 -62.44
C HIS A 462 -7.31 -4.27 -61.68
N LEU A 463 -7.33 -2.97 -61.99
CA LEU A 463 -8.30 -2.05 -61.40
C LEU A 463 -9.74 -2.34 -61.83
N GLY A 464 -9.95 -2.83 -63.06
CA GLY A 464 -11.26 -3.29 -63.54
C GLY A 464 -11.68 -4.60 -62.82
N GLY A 465 -10.76 -5.52 -62.63
CA GLY A 465 -11.00 -6.72 -61.83
C GLY A 465 -11.35 -6.41 -60.36
N ASP A 466 -10.63 -5.46 -59.76
CA ASP A 466 -10.93 -5.01 -58.39
C ASP A 466 -12.32 -4.36 -58.27
N GLN A 467 -12.74 -3.60 -59.30
CA GLN A 467 -14.09 -3.05 -59.34
C GLN A 467 -15.16 -4.13 -59.49
N ALA A 468 -14.89 -5.16 -60.30
CA ALA A 468 -15.78 -6.30 -60.46
C ALA A 468 -15.96 -7.07 -59.13
N LEU A 469 -14.86 -7.34 -58.41
CA LEU A 469 -14.88 -7.98 -57.11
C LEU A 469 -15.68 -7.18 -56.07
N ARG A 470 -15.48 -5.85 -56.00
CA ARG A 470 -16.26 -4.96 -55.12
C ARG A 470 -17.75 -4.97 -55.47
N GLY A 471 -18.07 -4.79 -56.77
CA GLY A 471 -19.46 -4.76 -57.21
C GLY A 471 -20.21 -6.05 -56.92
N ILE A 472 -19.56 -7.21 -57.12
CA ILE A 472 -20.14 -8.52 -56.78
C ILE A 472 -20.35 -8.62 -55.27
N ALA A 473 -19.35 -8.22 -54.49
CA ALA A 473 -19.47 -8.24 -53.02
C ALA A 473 -20.62 -7.36 -52.51
N GLU A 474 -20.79 -6.16 -53.05
CA GLU A 474 -21.91 -5.25 -52.74
C GLU A 474 -23.27 -5.87 -53.09
N ILE A 475 -23.39 -6.45 -54.29
CA ILE A 475 -24.62 -7.12 -54.75
C ILE A 475 -25.03 -8.25 -53.84
N VAL A 476 -24.06 -9.12 -53.44
CA VAL A 476 -24.27 -10.22 -52.55
C VAL A 476 -24.60 -9.73 -51.16
N GLN A 477 -23.78 -8.87 -50.56
CA GLN A 477 -23.99 -8.36 -49.20
C GLN A 477 -25.35 -7.67 -49.03
N ALA A 478 -25.84 -6.93 -50.03
CA ALA A 478 -27.15 -6.27 -49.97
C ALA A 478 -28.34 -7.25 -49.85
N ARG A 479 -28.13 -8.57 -50.08
CA ARG A 479 -29.15 -9.63 -50.04
C ARG A 479 -29.01 -10.57 -48.88
N LEU A 480 -27.94 -10.40 -48.08
CA LEU A 480 -27.66 -11.25 -46.94
C LEU A 480 -28.38 -10.75 -45.67
N ASP A 481 -28.69 -11.69 -44.80
CA ASP A 481 -29.15 -11.43 -43.45
C ASP A 481 -28.26 -12.15 -42.42
N ARG A 482 -28.67 -12.12 -41.15
CA ARG A 482 -27.89 -12.71 -40.03
C ARG A 482 -27.69 -14.23 -40.10
N ARG A 483 -28.36 -14.92 -41.04
CA ARG A 483 -28.24 -16.36 -41.28
C ARG A 483 -27.11 -16.70 -42.22
N HIS A 484 -26.47 -15.70 -42.81
CA HIS A 484 -25.47 -15.88 -43.86
C HIS A 484 -24.10 -15.37 -43.39
N ILE A 485 -23.06 -16.08 -43.77
CA ILE A 485 -21.67 -15.65 -43.65
C ILE A 485 -21.04 -15.64 -45.02
N PHE A 486 -20.59 -14.47 -45.46
CA PHE A 486 -20.01 -14.27 -46.77
C PHE A 486 -18.51 -14.06 -46.69
N ILE A 487 -17.74 -14.86 -47.38
CA ILE A 487 -16.29 -14.98 -47.27
C ILE A 487 -15.69 -14.85 -48.68
N ARG A 488 -14.66 -14.01 -48.84
CA ARG A 488 -13.77 -14.12 -49.98
C ARG A 488 -12.67 -15.11 -49.66
N TYR A 489 -12.67 -16.24 -50.42
CA TYR A 489 -11.76 -17.34 -50.15
C TYR A 489 -10.38 -17.11 -50.77
N GLY A 490 -10.33 -16.55 -51.99
CA GLY A 490 -9.09 -16.13 -52.64
C GLY A 490 -9.34 -15.72 -54.11
N GLY A 491 -8.55 -14.80 -54.63
CA GLY A 491 -8.71 -14.36 -56.01
C GLY A 491 -10.13 -13.89 -56.34
N ASP A 492 -10.81 -14.66 -57.18
CA ASP A 492 -12.18 -14.48 -57.66
C ASP A 492 -13.18 -15.46 -57.02
N GLU A 493 -12.74 -16.26 -56.05
CA GLU A 493 -13.57 -17.27 -55.36
C GLU A 493 -14.19 -16.68 -54.08
N PHE A 494 -15.48 -16.96 -53.91
CA PHE A 494 -16.28 -16.59 -52.77
C PHE A 494 -17.00 -17.78 -52.19
N ILE A 495 -17.21 -17.76 -50.86
CA ILE A 495 -17.94 -18.77 -50.11
C ILE A 495 -19.11 -18.10 -49.40
N LEU A 496 -20.24 -18.76 -49.40
CA LEU A 496 -21.41 -18.40 -48.63
C LEU A 496 -21.86 -19.55 -47.76
N LEU A 497 -21.82 -19.37 -46.43
CA LEU A 497 -22.40 -20.25 -45.45
C LEU A 497 -23.80 -19.79 -45.15
N SER A 498 -24.79 -20.69 -45.07
CA SER A 498 -26.17 -20.31 -44.75
C SER A 498 -26.78 -21.30 -43.76
N LEU A 499 -27.22 -20.76 -42.62
CA LEU A 499 -28.00 -21.50 -41.63
C LEU A 499 -29.50 -21.34 -41.95
N HIS A 500 -30.30 -22.37 -41.72
CA HIS A 500 -31.73 -22.48 -42.03
C HIS A 500 -32.09 -22.62 -43.53
N HIS A 501 -31.12 -22.83 -44.41
CA HIS A 501 -31.39 -23.18 -45.80
C HIS A 501 -31.00 -24.66 -46.03
N ASP A 502 -31.94 -25.43 -46.53
CA ASP A 502 -31.64 -26.76 -47.11
C ASP A 502 -31.02 -26.64 -48.49
N LEU A 503 -30.66 -27.77 -49.12
CA LEU A 503 -30.01 -27.76 -50.45
C LEU A 503 -30.81 -27.04 -51.52
N ALA A 504 -32.14 -27.27 -51.57
CA ALA A 504 -33.02 -26.65 -52.58
C ALA A 504 -33.22 -25.16 -52.34
N GLN A 505 -33.38 -24.75 -51.06
CA GLN A 505 -33.51 -23.35 -50.69
C GLN A 505 -32.22 -22.58 -50.96
N MET A 506 -31.06 -23.19 -50.66
CA MET A 506 -29.75 -22.57 -50.94
C MET A 506 -29.48 -22.43 -52.43
N ALA A 507 -29.83 -23.46 -53.22
CA ALA A 507 -29.71 -23.41 -54.67
C ALA A 507 -30.58 -22.29 -55.28
N LEU A 508 -31.82 -22.15 -54.80
CA LEU A 508 -32.72 -21.08 -55.23
C LEU A 508 -32.18 -19.70 -54.83
N PHE A 509 -31.61 -19.57 -53.64
CA PHE A 509 -31.00 -18.34 -53.17
C PHE A 509 -29.78 -17.99 -54.05
N CYS A 510 -28.91 -18.94 -54.33
CA CYS A 510 -27.77 -18.73 -55.23
C CYS A 510 -28.19 -18.34 -56.66
N GLU A 511 -29.32 -18.89 -57.16
CA GLU A 511 -29.87 -18.48 -58.43
C GLU A 511 -30.36 -17.01 -58.43
N THR A 512 -30.93 -16.54 -57.32
CA THR A 512 -31.28 -15.10 -57.16
C THR A 512 -30.05 -14.22 -57.16
N LEU A 513 -28.94 -14.69 -56.54
CA LEU A 513 -27.66 -13.95 -56.54
C LEU A 513 -27.07 -13.92 -57.96
N ARG A 514 -27.02 -15.09 -58.64
CA ARG A 514 -26.52 -15.21 -60.02
C ARG A 514 -27.25 -14.27 -60.97
N ALA A 515 -28.58 -14.31 -60.97
CA ALA A 515 -29.42 -13.44 -61.81
C ALA A 515 -29.22 -11.95 -61.52
N ALA A 516 -29.04 -11.60 -60.26
CA ALA A 516 -28.78 -10.22 -59.85
C ALA A 516 -27.42 -9.70 -60.32
N ILE A 517 -26.39 -10.56 -60.24
CA ILE A 517 -25.03 -10.22 -60.70
C ILE A 517 -25.04 -10.06 -62.24
N GLU A 518 -25.62 -11.02 -62.98
CA GLU A 518 -25.75 -10.98 -64.42
C GLU A 518 -26.48 -9.68 -64.89
N ALA A 519 -27.57 -9.32 -64.23
CA ALA A 519 -28.36 -8.13 -64.57
C ALA A 519 -27.63 -6.82 -64.28
N THR A 520 -26.74 -6.80 -63.30
CA THR A 520 -26.14 -5.55 -62.80
C THR A 520 -24.72 -5.31 -63.31
N MET A 521 -23.97 -6.39 -63.59
CA MET A 521 -22.52 -6.33 -63.83
C MET A 521 -22.11 -6.27 -65.30
N GLY A 522 -23.05 -6.02 -66.21
CA GLY A 522 -22.74 -5.68 -67.60
C GLY A 522 -21.95 -6.75 -68.40
N GLY A 523 -22.28 -8.01 -68.22
CA GLY A 523 -21.65 -9.14 -68.93
C GLY A 523 -20.72 -10.00 -68.08
N ILE A 524 -20.46 -9.62 -66.81
CA ILE A 524 -19.78 -10.48 -65.84
C ILE A 524 -20.79 -11.44 -65.23
N THR A 525 -20.49 -12.72 -65.31
CA THR A 525 -21.32 -13.81 -64.73
C THR A 525 -20.58 -14.61 -63.69
N MET A 526 -21.29 -15.40 -62.91
CA MET A 526 -20.73 -16.29 -61.91
C MET A 526 -21.32 -17.69 -61.97
N SER A 527 -20.47 -18.67 -61.71
CA SER A 527 -20.86 -20.06 -61.52
C SER A 527 -20.90 -20.42 -60.05
N PHE A 528 -21.90 -21.22 -59.63
CA PHE A 528 -22.13 -21.61 -58.23
C PHE A 528 -22.15 -23.10 -58.09
N GLY A 529 -21.52 -23.62 -57.01
CA GLY A 529 -21.63 -24.97 -56.54
C GLY A 529 -22.21 -25.00 -55.12
N VAL A 530 -23.27 -25.79 -54.91
CA VAL A 530 -24.02 -25.84 -53.67
C VAL A 530 -23.99 -27.23 -53.04
N SER A 531 -23.68 -27.29 -51.76
CA SER A 531 -23.78 -28.52 -50.97
C SER A 531 -24.46 -28.26 -49.61
N THR A 532 -24.89 -29.33 -48.95
CA THR A 532 -25.55 -29.22 -47.65
C THR A 532 -24.87 -30.08 -46.61
N TRP A 533 -24.93 -29.66 -45.35
CA TRP A 533 -24.41 -30.40 -44.21
C TRP A 533 -25.25 -31.64 -43.89
N HIS A 534 -24.63 -32.82 -43.82
CA HIS A 534 -25.32 -34.09 -43.59
C HIS A 534 -25.30 -34.57 -42.14
N GLY A 535 -24.86 -33.72 -41.18
CA GLY A 535 -24.83 -34.05 -39.75
C GLY A 535 -23.46 -34.49 -39.23
N ALA A 536 -23.41 -35.04 -38.02
CA ALA A 536 -22.19 -35.35 -37.27
C ALA A 536 -21.15 -36.25 -37.97
N GLY A 537 -21.51 -36.91 -39.04
CA GLY A 537 -20.58 -37.72 -39.86
C GLY A 537 -19.91 -36.93 -41.00
N ASP A 538 -20.28 -35.70 -41.20
CA ASP A 538 -19.76 -34.84 -42.25
C ASP A 538 -18.58 -33.98 -41.75
N SER A 539 -17.76 -33.48 -42.63
CA SER A 539 -16.65 -32.59 -42.29
C SER A 539 -16.65 -31.35 -43.21
N MET A 540 -16.00 -30.26 -42.77
CA MET A 540 -15.82 -29.09 -43.63
C MET A 540 -15.21 -29.46 -44.97
N HIS A 541 -14.22 -30.37 -44.97
CA HIS A 541 -13.54 -30.79 -46.17
C HIS A 541 -14.49 -31.55 -47.13
N SER A 542 -15.30 -32.51 -46.62
CA SER A 542 -16.25 -33.25 -47.45
C SER A 542 -17.37 -32.36 -48.00
N LEU A 543 -17.84 -31.38 -47.22
CA LEU A 543 -18.83 -30.40 -47.65
C LEU A 543 -18.27 -29.51 -48.77
N MET A 544 -17.04 -28.99 -48.60
CA MET A 544 -16.34 -28.19 -49.60
C MET A 544 -16.12 -28.99 -50.90
N GLU A 545 -15.63 -30.24 -50.78
CA GLU A 545 -15.38 -31.11 -51.95
C GLU A 545 -16.64 -31.37 -52.75
N ARG A 546 -17.81 -31.57 -52.10
CA ARG A 546 -19.10 -31.73 -52.81
C ARG A 546 -19.51 -30.41 -53.52
N ALA A 547 -19.31 -29.26 -52.91
CA ALA A 547 -19.61 -27.97 -53.51
C ALA A 547 -18.68 -27.67 -54.70
N ASP A 548 -17.38 -27.97 -54.56
CA ASP A 548 -16.39 -27.78 -55.64
C ASP A 548 -16.74 -28.65 -56.87
N ARG A 549 -17.15 -29.90 -56.69
CA ARG A 549 -17.64 -30.73 -57.79
C ARG A 549 -18.89 -30.14 -58.44
N ALA A 550 -19.81 -29.59 -57.66
CA ALA A 550 -20.99 -28.92 -58.17
C ALA A 550 -20.61 -27.62 -58.93
N LEU A 551 -19.65 -26.85 -58.44
CA LEU A 551 -19.13 -25.66 -59.16
C LEU A 551 -18.49 -26.03 -60.51
N TYR A 552 -17.71 -27.13 -60.52
CA TYR A 552 -17.14 -27.65 -61.75
C TYR A 552 -18.23 -28.02 -62.77
N CYS A 553 -19.31 -28.70 -62.33
CA CYS A 553 -20.46 -29.00 -63.19
C CYS A 553 -21.14 -27.74 -63.75
N SER A 554 -21.25 -26.63 -62.96
CA SER A 554 -21.76 -25.36 -63.41
C SER A 554 -20.88 -24.77 -64.52
N LYS A 555 -19.56 -24.84 -64.37
CA LYS A 555 -18.60 -24.39 -65.39
C LYS A 555 -18.68 -25.22 -66.68
N GLU A 556 -18.84 -26.53 -66.61
CA GLU A 556 -19.01 -27.45 -67.78
C GLU A 556 -20.36 -27.27 -68.49
N LYS A 557 -21.44 -26.94 -67.78
CA LYS A 557 -22.77 -26.66 -68.34
C LYS A 557 -22.82 -25.37 -69.19
N GLY A 558 -21.72 -24.65 -69.30
CA GLY A 558 -21.63 -23.40 -70.07
C GLY A 558 -21.51 -22.18 -69.20
N ARG A 559 -21.19 -22.33 -67.89
CA ARG A 559 -21.04 -21.25 -66.90
C ARG A 559 -22.36 -20.53 -66.57
N ASN A 560 -22.30 -19.41 -65.86
CA ASN A 560 -23.47 -18.64 -65.48
C ASN A 560 -24.64 -19.49 -65.01
N SER A 561 -24.38 -20.40 -64.08
CA SER A 561 -25.37 -21.40 -63.63
C SER A 561 -25.11 -21.83 -62.18
N VAL A 562 -26.11 -22.40 -61.54
CA VAL A 562 -26.05 -23.00 -60.23
C VAL A 562 -26.20 -24.51 -60.37
N SER A 563 -25.27 -25.30 -59.80
CA SER A 563 -25.41 -26.75 -59.69
C SER A 563 -25.34 -27.18 -58.22
N THR A 564 -26.03 -28.26 -57.93
CA THR A 564 -26.06 -28.88 -56.60
C THR A 564 -25.19 -30.14 -56.51
N GLU A 565 -24.82 -30.57 -55.31
CA GLU A 565 -24.10 -31.82 -55.07
C GLU A 565 -24.83 -33.04 -55.66
N GLY A 566 -26.18 -33.04 -55.66
CA GLY A 566 -26.98 -34.10 -56.24
C GLY A 566 -26.87 -34.18 -57.76
N GLU A 567 -26.81 -33.05 -58.48
CA GLU A 567 -26.60 -33.00 -59.90
C GLU A 567 -25.18 -33.42 -60.30
N ALA A 568 -24.18 -33.02 -59.51
CA ALA A 568 -22.78 -33.43 -59.72
C ALA A 568 -22.57 -34.93 -59.61
N ALA A 569 -23.32 -35.60 -58.76
CA ALA A 569 -23.27 -37.05 -58.60
C ALA A 569 -23.81 -37.83 -59.85
N CYS A 570 -24.70 -37.19 -60.63
CA CYS A 570 -25.30 -37.78 -61.82
C CYS A 570 -24.54 -37.48 -63.15
N CYS A 571 -23.58 -36.58 -63.12
CA CYS A 571 -22.84 -36.16 -64.31
C CYS A 571 -21.63 -37.07 -64.56
N ALA A 572 -21.60 -37.76 -65.69
CA ALA A 572 -20.53 -38.71 -66.04
C ALA A 572 -19.15 -38.07 -66.24
N THR A 573 -19.11 -36.78 -66.64
CA THR A 573 -17.88 -35.96 -66.74
C THR A 573 -17.29 -35.56 -65.37
N CYS A 574 -18.13 -35.33 -64.37
CA CYS A 574 -17.70 -35.01 -62.99
C CYS A 574 -17.13 -36.20 -62.22
N ALA A 575 -17.48 -37.44 -62.59
CA ALA A 575 -16.94 -38.63 -61.97
C ALA A 575 -15.44 -38.90 -62.28
N ASN A 576 -14.92 -38.36 -63.40
CA ASN A 576 -13.52 -38.53 -63.81
C ASN A 576 -12.56 -37.43 -63.33
N ALA A 577 -13.06 -36.28 -62.86
CA ALA A 577 -12.22 -35.17 -62.37
C ALA A 577 -11.42 -35.51 -61.06
N ASN A 578 -11.85 -36.50 -60.29
CA ASN A 578 -11.12 -36.98 -59.13
C ASN A 578 -9.78 -37.68 -59.41
N ALA A 579 -9.48 -38.01 -60.68
CA ALA A 579 -8.25 -38.70 -61.03
C ALA A 579 -7.07 -37.77 -61.39
N GLU A 580 -7.31 -36.49 -61.63
CA GLU A 580 -6.27 -35.52 -62.07
C GLU A 580 -5.83 -34.52 -60.99
N HIS A 581 -6.61 -34.30 -59.92
CA HIS A 581 -6.23 -33.36 -58.82
C HIS A 581 -5.41 -34.01 -57.72
N HIS A 582 -5.09 -35.29 -57.79
CA HIS A 582 -4.18 -36.00 -56.87
C HIS A 582 -2.82 -36.36 -57.54
N ARG A 583 -2.41 -35.60 -58.58
CA ARG A 583 -1.03 -35.67 -59.10
C ARG A 583 -0.26 -34.37 -59.00
#